data_1cf47a7e3c71a099f330778562700ddd
#
_entry.id   1cf47a7e3c71a099f330778562700ddd
#
_cell.length_a   1.000
_cell.length_b   1.000
_cell.length_c   1.000
_cell.angle_alpha   90.00
_cell.angle_beta   90.00
_cell.angle_gamma   90.00
#
_symmetry.space_group_name_H-M   'P 1'
#
loop_
_entity.id
_entity.type
_entity.pdbx_description
1 polymer ?
#
loop_
_entity_poly.entity_id
_entity_poly.type
_entity_poly.pdbx_seq_one_letter_code
_entity_poly.pdbx_strand_id
1 'polypeptide(L)'
;VVKSCQFLKQINPGKTVFAVSHFYASDEGREKMASPSIDEIVTLNTIPTILNRDVQGRLRRKMVVLKIEKWLARNLCEILNVSAPTSSSLYQIDMSSKNERFQRKIWLSEELKELPTAR
;
A
#
# COMPACT_ATOMS: atom_id res chain seq x y z
N VAL A 1 -10.99 -9.82 8.50
CA VAL A 1 -10.86 -8.91 7.35
C VAL A 1 -11.87 -9.28 6.25
N VAL A 2 -11.75 -10.45 5.59
CA VAL A 2 -12.60 -10.78 4.41
C VAL A 2 -14.09 -10.72 4.75
N LYS A 3 -14.52 -11.32 5.84
CA LYS A 3 -15.92 -11.26 6.30
C LYS A 3 -16.41 -9.83 6.53
N SER A 4 -15.56 -8.98 7.12
CA SER A 4 -15.88 -7.57 7.33
C SER A 4 -16.02 -6.82 6.00
N CYS A 5 -15.15 -7.09 5.03
CA CYS A 5 -15.23 -6.50 3.70
C CYS A 5 -16.49 -6.99 2.93
N GLN A 6 -16.85 -8.25 3.08
CA GLN A 6 -18.09 -8.78 2.51
C GLN A 6 -19.32 -8.08 3.08
N PHE A 7 -19.35 -7.89 4.39
CA PHE A 7 -20.43 -7.15 5.06
C PHE A 7 -20.50 -5.69 4.58
N LEU A 8 -19.36 -5.02 4.50
CA LEU A 8 -19.31 -3.64 4.00
C LEU A 8 -19.81 -3.53 2.57
N LYS A 9 -19.49 -4.48 1.71
CA LYS A 9 -20.03 -4.52 0.32
C LYS A 9 -21.54 -4.67 0.26
N GLN A 10 -22.15 -5.32 1.23
CA GLN A 10 -23.62 -5.44 1.29
C GLN A 10 -24.28 -4.12 1.67
N ILE A 11 -23.65 -3.34 2.55
CA ILE A 11 -24.18 -2.05 2.99
C ILE A 11 -23.85 -0.95 1.98
N ASN A 12 -22.63 -0.96 1.44
CA ASN A 12 -22.17 0.03 0.48
C ASN A 12 -21.41 -0.68 -0.66
N PRO A 13 -21.99 -0.73 -1.87
CA PRO A 13 -21.37 -1.38 -3.02
C PRO A 13 -20.15 -0.62 -3.60
N GLY A 14 -19.75 0.48 -2.98
CA GLY A 14 -18.58 1.24 -3.37
C GLY A 14 -17.26 0.47 -3.26
N LYS A 15 -16.16 1.13 -3.54
CA LYS A 15 -14.81 0.54 -3.49
C LYS A 15 -14.43 0.22 -2.04
N THR A 16 -13.99 -1.01 -1.81
CA THR A 16 -13.48 -1.46 -0.51
C THR A 16 -11.97 -1.55 -0.55
N VAL A 17 -11.29 -0.75 0.25
CA VAL A 17 -9.84 -0.72 0.38
C VAL A 17 -9.44 -1.28 1.74
N PHE A 18 -8.54 -2.25 1.75
CA PHE A 18 -7.92 -2.76 2.97
C PHE A 18 -6.53 -2.18 3.11
N ALA A 19 -6.31 -1.36 4.13
CA ALA A 19 -5.03 -0.73 4.42
C ALA A 19 -4.40 -1.32 5.68
N VAL A 20 -3.12 -1.66 5.61
CA VAL A 20 -2.36 -2.24 6.72
C VAL A 20 -0.88 -1.91 6.60
N SER A 21 -0.20 -1.63 7.72
CA SER A 21 1.23 -1.32 7.73
C SER A 21 2.09 -2.52 7.37
N HIS A 22 1.78 -3.68 7.94
CA HIS A 22 2.51 -4.92 7.71
C HIS A 22 1.57 -5.96 7.12
N PHE A 23 1.72 -6.24 5.85
CA PHE A 23 0.95 -7.28 5.21
C PHE A 23 1.68 -8.62 5.33
N TYR A 24 1.27 -9.38 6.32
CA TYR A 24 1.72 -10.74 6.51
C TYR A 24 0.51 -11.68 6.49
N ALA A 25 0.51 -12.63 5.58
CA ALA A 25 -0.57 -13.59 5.44
C ALA A 25 -0.02 -14.97 5.03
N SER A 26 -0.61 -16.02 5.58
CA SER A 26 -0.41 -17.40 5.11
C SER A 26 -0.93 -17.55 3.69
N ASP A 27 -0.58 -18.65 3.03
CA ASP A 27 -1.08 -18.95 1.68
C ASP A 27 -2.61 -18.97 1.64
N GLU A 28 -3.23 -19.64 2.59
CA GLU A 28 -4.69 -19.65 2.75
C GLU A 28 -5.26 -18.24 2.98
N GLY A 29 -4.58 -17.44 3.78
CA GLY A 29 -4.94 -16.04 4.02
C GLY A 29 -4.90 -15.22 2.73
N ARG A 30 -3.86 -15.39 1.92
CA ARG A 30 -3.71 -14.74 0.62
C ARG A 30 -4.82 -15.14 -0.36
N GLU A 31 -5.16 -16.41 -0.41
CA GLU A 31 -6.27 -16.89 -1.25
C GLU A 31 -7.60 -16.26 -0.83
N LYS A 32 -7.89 -16.21 0.46
CA LYS A 32 -9.09 -15.53 0.99
C LYS A 32 -9.12 -14.05 0.68
N MET A 33 -7.96 -13.37 0.76
CA MET A 33 -7.84 -11.95 0.43
C MET A 33 -7.99 -11.66 -1.07
N ALA A 34 -7.88 -12.68 -1.93
CA ALA A 34 -8.18 -12.56 -3.36
C ALA A 34 -9.68 -12.35 -3.66
N SER A 35 -10.55 -12.47 -2.65
CA SER A 35 -12.00 -12.24 -2.74
C SER A 35 -12.34 -10.94 -3.47
N PRO A 36 -13.37 -10.94 -4.32
CA PRO A 36 -13.86 -9.74 -4.99
C PRO A 36 -14.43 -8.68 -4.04
N SER A 37 -14.68 -9.03 -2.78
CA SER A 37 -15.12 -8.08 -1.75
C SER A 37 -14.04 -7.07 -1.34
N ILE A 38 -12.78 -7.32 -1.71
CA ILE A 38 -11.66 -6.41 -1.51
C ILE A 38 -11.19 -5.94 -2.87
N ASP A 39 -11.34 -4.66 -3.16
CA ASP A 39 -10.97 -4.09 -4.44
C ASP A 39 -9.47 -3.77 -4.49
N GLU A 40 -8.90 -3.33 -3.35
CA GLU A 40 -7.53 -2.90 -3.28
C GLU A 40 -6.94 -3.17 -1.89
N ILE A 41 -5.65 -3.47 -1.86
CA ILE A 41 -4.87 -3.67 -0.63
C ILE A 41 -3.74 -2.65 -0.65
N VAL A 42 -3.70 -1.78 0.34
CA VAL A 42 -2.63 -0.79 0.53
C VAL A 42 -1.76 -1.22 1.69
N THR A 43 -0.47 -1.33 1.47
CA THR A 43 0.48 -1.72 2.51
C THR A 43 1.83 -1.02 2.34
N LEU A 44 2.67 -1.14 3.35
CA LEU A 44 4.03 -0.60 3.32
C LEU A 44 5.04 -1.69 2.94
N ASN A 45 6.21 -1.28 2.50
CA ASN A 45 7.32 -2.19 2.16
C ASN A 45 8.14 -2.64 3.38
N THR A 46 7.47 -2.84 4.50
CA THR A 46 8.09 -3.23 5.77
C THR A 46 8.42 -4.73 5.86
N ILE A 47 7.87 -5.53 4.97
CA ILE A 47 8.11 -6.97 4.89
C ILE A 47 8.93 -7.26 3.62
N PRO A 48 10.13 -7.88 3.72
CA PRO A 48 11.02 -8.07 2.56
C PRO A 48 10.38 -8.81 1.39
N THR A 49 9.48 -9.76 1.67
CA THR A 49 8.82 -10.59 0.65
C THR A 49 7.59 -9.93 0.01
N ILE A 50 7.24 -8.70 0.43
CA ILE A 50 6.03 -8.04 -0.05
C ILE A 50 6.05 -7.81 -1.57
N LEU A 51 7.22 -7.58 -2.15
CA LEU A 51 7.42 -7.37 -3.58
C LEU A 51 7.65 -8.66 -4.37
N ASN A 52 7.76 -9.80 -3.68
CA ASN A 52 8.00 -11.08 -4.34
C ASN A 52 6.73 -11.54 -5.06
N ARG A 53 6.84 -11.71 -6.39
CA ARG A 53 5.72 -12.10 -7.24
C ARG A 53 5.18 -13.47 -6.92
N ASP A 54 6.07 -14.42 -6.65
CA ASP A 54 5.69 -15.81 -6.41
C ASP A 54 4.97 -15.93 -5.07
N VAL A 55 5.43 -15.19 -4.06
CA VAL A 55 4.80 -15.13 -2.75
C VAL A 55 3.42 -14.47 -2.81
N GLN A 56 3.28 -13.36 -3.54
CA GLN A 56 2.01 -12.62 -3.57
C GLN A 56 1.01 -13.16 -4.60
N GLY A 57 1.48 -13.89 -5.59
CA GLY A 57 0.61 -14.53 -6.58
C GLY A 57 -0.40 -13.55 -7.22
N ARG A 58 -1.67 -13.92 -7.19
CA ARG A 58 -2.76 -13.13 -7.76
C ARG A 58 -3.05 -11.84 -6.98
N LEU A 59 -2.74 -11.80 -5.69
CA LEU A 59 -2.99 -10.61 -4.85
C LEU A 59 -2.28 -9.38 -5.34
N ARG A 60 -1.10 -9.52 -5.93
CA ARG A 60 -0.32 -8.39 -6.45
C ARG A 60 -1.11 -7.51 -7.41
N ARG A 61 -2.17 -8.04 -8.07
CA ARG A 61 -3.01 -7.28 -9.00
C ARG A 61 -3.84 -6.19 -8.33
N LYS A 62 -4.06 -6.32 -7.03
CA LYS A 62 -4.80 -5.35 -6.21
C LYS A 62 -3.97 -4.78 -5.07
N MET A 63 -2.66 -5.03 -5.05
CA MET A 63 -1.76 -4.49 -4.03
C MET A 63 -1.12 -3.19 -4.50
N VAL A 64 -1.15 -2.23 -3.60
CA VAL A 64 -0.37 -0.99 -3.67
C VAL A 64 0.60 -1.01 -2.51
N VAL A 65 1.88 -1.00 -2.81
CA VAL A 65 2.95 -1.01 -1.81
C VAL A 65 3.60 0.37 -1.78
N LEU A 66 3.59 1.01 -0.63
CA LEU A 66 4.20 2.32 -0.41
C LEU A 66 5.58 2.15 0.23
N LYS A 67 6.56 2.84 -0.32
CA LYS A 67 7.90 2.96 0.27
C LYS A 67 7.89 3.99 1.39
N ILE A 68 8.39 3.60 2.55
CA ILE A 68 8.42 4.48 3.72
C ILE A 68 9.83 5.00 4.04
N GLU A 69 10.84 4.64 3.30
CA GLU A 69 12.26 4.93 3.63
C GLU A 69 12.50 6.43 3.76
N LYS A 70 11.96 7.24 2.86
CA LYS A 70 12.15 8.69 2.91
C LYS A 70 11.43 9.33 4.10
N TRP A 71 10.21 8.86 4.37
CA TRP A 71 9.44 9.31 5.52
C TRP A 71 10.16 8.94 6.83
N LEU A 72 10.65 7.71 6.93
CA LEU A 72 11.39 7.24 8.08
C LEU A 72 12.70 8.03 8.27
N ALA A 73 13.47 8.23 7.20
CA ALA A 73 14.70 9.00 7.24
C ALA A 73 14.46 10.43 7.73
N ARG A 74 13.40 11.09 7.25
CA ARG A 74 13.05 12.44 7.71
C ARG A 74 12.74 12.46 9.22
N ASN A 75 11.90 11.54 9.70
CA ASN A 75 11.57 11.48 11.13
C ASN A 75 12.82 11.22 11.98
N LEU A 76 13.73 10.36 11.53
CA LEU A 76 14.99 10.14 12.22
C LEU A 76 15.87 11.40 12.24
N CYS A 77 15.96 12.13 11.13
CA CYS A 77 16.68 13.40 11.09
C CYS A 77 16.10 14.42 12.08
N GLU A 78 14.78 14.52 12.17
CA GLU A 78 14.11 15.40 13.15
C GLU A 78 14.46 15.00 14.60
N ILE A 79 14.37 13.71 14.92
CA ILE A 79 14.70 13.20 16.28
C ILE A 79 16.18 13.47 16.61
N LEU A 80 17.08 13.30 15.64
CA LEU A 80 18.51 13.48 15.81
C LEU A 80 18.96 14.96 15.66
N ASN A 81 18.02 15.84 15.35
CA ASN A 81 18.28 17.27 15.11
C ASN A 81 19.34 17.51 14.02
N VAL A 82 19.29 16.73 12.95
CA VAL A 82 20.14 16.88 11.76
C VAL A 82 19.31 17.29 10.54
N SER A 83 19.95 17.94 9.58
CA SER A 83 19.27 18.38 8.36
C SER A 83 18.83 17.19 7.52
N ALA A 84 17.56 17.11 7.21
CA ALA A 84 17.03 16.11 6.29
C ALA A 84 17.29 16.51 4.84
N PRO A 85 17.58 15.54 3.95
CA PRO A 85 17.66 15.81 2.52
C PRO A 85 16.34 16.36 2.00
N THR A 86 16.42 17.40 1.17
CA THR A 86 15.23 17.95 0.52
C THR A 86 14.67 16.92 -0.47
N SER A 87 13.45 16.50 -0.26
CA SER A 87 12.77 15.56 -1.16
C SER A 87 11.41 16.13 -1.56
N SER A 88 11.13 16.11 -2.84
CA SER A 88 9.85 16.58 -3.39
C SER A 88 8.67 15.67 -3.02
N SER A 89 8.92 14.45 -2.59
CA SER A 89 7.88 13.50 -2.21
C SER A 89 8.35 12.61 -1.07
N LEU A 90 7.55 12.54 0.00
CA LEU A 90 7.80 11.65 1.13
C LEU A 90 7.44 10.20 0.83
N TYR A 91 6.48 10.00 -0.05
CA TYR A 91 5.95 8.70 -0.36
C TYR A 91 6.25 8.35 -1.81
N GLN A 92 6.64 7.12 -2.03
CA GLN A 92 6.79 6.55 -3.35
C GLN A 92 5.97 5.27 -3.40
N ILE A 93 5.35 5.04 -4.55
CA ILE A 93 4.68 3.78 -4.79
C ILE A 93 5.71 2.79 -5.31
N ASP A 94 5.87 1.70 -4.58
CA ASP A 94 6.65 0.56 -5.00
C ASP A 94 5.69 -0.53 -5.45
N MET A 95 5.50 -0.63 -6.75
CA MET A 95 4.54 -1.56 -7.28
C MET A 95 5.13 -2.95 -7.39
N SER A 96 4.57 -3.88 -6.64
CA SER A 96 4.89 -5.29 -6.76
C SER A 96 4.48 -5.87 -8.12
N SER A 97 3.59 -5.24 -8.85
CA SER A 97 3.13 -5.68 -10.15
C SER A 97 3.36 -4.62 -11.22
N LYS A 98 3.82 -5.06 -12.40
CA LYS A 98 3.85 -4.25 -13.63
C LYS A 98 2.45 -4.16 -14.28
N ASN A 99 1.39 -4.23 -13.50
CA ASN A 99 0.05 -4.15 -14.02
C ASN A 99 -0.25 -2.70 -14.36
N GLU A 100 -0.41 -2.40 -15.65
CA GLU A 100 -0.73 -1.07 -16.16
C GLU A 100 -1.98 -0.45 -15.52
N ARG A 101 -2.91 -1.28 -15.06
CA ARG A 101 -4.12 -0.85 -14.36
C ARG A 101 -3.77 -0.11 -13.06
N PHE A 102 -2.73 -0.55 -12.36
CA PHE A 102 -2.26 0.14 -11.17
C PHE A 102 -1.39 1.36 -11.52
N GLN A 103 -0.66 1.31 -12.63
CA GLN A 103 0.17 2.42 -13.07
C GLN A 103 -0.66 3.64 -13.49
N ARG A 104 -1.84 3.42 -14.07
CA ARG A 104 -2.67 4.49 -14.64
C ARG A 104 -3.73 5.05 -13.71
N LYS A 105 -4.12 4.35 -12.66
CA LYS A 105 -5.30 4.68 -11.86
C LYS A 105 -5.08 4.55 -10.35
N ILE A 106 -3.88 4.74 -9.90
CA ILE A 106 -3.67 4.79 -8.46
C ILE A 106 -4.06 6.18 -7.99
N TRP A 107 -5.31 6.31 -7.59
CA TRP A 107 -5.85 7.51 -6.94
C TRP A 107 -4.94 8.01 -5.80
N LEU A 108 -4.30 7.10 -5.07
CA LEU A 108 -3.27 7.41 -4.09
C LEU A 108 -2.06 8.16 -4.67
N SER A 109 -1.70 7.95 -5.94
CA SER A 109 -0.52 8.60 -6.50
C SER A 109 -0.74 10.09 -6.78
N GLU A 110 -1.95 10.48 -7.10
CA GLU A 110 -2.29 11.88 -7.34
C GLU A 110 -2.57 12.60 -6.03
N GLU A 111 -3.35 12.00 -5.14
CA GLU A 111 -3.61 12.56 -3.81
C GLU A 111 -2.35 12.66 -2.94
N LEU A 112 -1.43 11.69 -3.04
CA LEU A 112 -0.16 11.76 -2.30
C LEU A 112 0.81 12.81 -2.86
N LYS A 113 0.67 13.21 -4.12
CA LYS A 113 1.43 14.34 -4.67
C LYS A 113 0.94 15.69 -4.13
N GLU A 114 -0.33 15.76 -3.79
CA GLU A 114 -0.99 16.96 -3.27
C GLU A 114 -0.92 17.09 -1.75
N LEU A 115 -0.54 16.01 -1.04
CA LEU A 115 -0.33 16.09 0.40
C LEU A 115 0.80 17.09 0.69
N PRO A 116 0.55 18.13 1.47
CA PRO A 116 1.59 19.08 1.84
C PRO A 116 2.72 18.32 2.52
N THR A 117 3.91 18.46 1.99
CA THR A 117 5.12 17.98 2.67
C THR A 117 5.11 18.59 4.05
N ALA A 118 4.96 17.77 5.07
CA ALA A 118 5.09 18.21 6.45
C ALA A 118 6.42 18.96 6.58
N ARG A 119 6.32 20.23 6.94
CA ARG A 119 7.48 21.09 7.16
C ARG A 119 8.14 20.73 8.45
#